data_dc4761726dfdb0b2e2836c76f2c74102
#
_entry.id   dc4761726dfdb0b2e2836c76f2c74102
#
_cell.length_a   1.000
_cell.length_b   1.000
_cell.length_c   1.000
_cell.angle_alpha   90.00
_cell.angle_beta   90.00
_cell.angle_gamma   90.00
#
_symmetry.space_group_name_H-M   'P 1'
#
loop_
_entity.id
_entity.type
_entity.pdbx_description
1 polymer ?
#
loop_
_entity_poly.entity_id
_entity_poly.type
_entity_poly.pdbx_seq_one_letter_code
_entity_poly.pdbx_strand_id
1 'polypeptide(L)'
;IAYAPEPGRRAFFDVNWLYRVAQSQRLAWRPLSLRQRAVVERTSITIGAEEIKDHILAALIDKGVDADVNIELSNRMFRLYVPGDSSATMAVEDISYNPATRRFVANVVAPVDGPAPVRTRITGRAFRMLEIPVLNRRLARGEIIHGGDIKWIGVRSKRVGRNIVTDEAELIGMAA
;
A
#
# COMPACT_ATOMS: atom_id res chain seq x y z
N ILE A 1 22.02 24.89 -10.23
CA ILE A 1 23.06 24.22 -9.44
C ILE A 1 22.80 22.71 -9.42
N ALA A 2 21.77 22.25 -8.76
CA ALA A 2 21.25 20.89 -8.81
C ALA A 2 19.76 20.91 -8.51
N TYR A 3 19.03 19.91 -9.01
CA TYR A 3 17.64 19.72 -8.62
C TYR A 3 17.57 19.14 -7.21
N ALA A 4 16.54 19.54 -6.45
CA ALA A 4 16.26 18.93 -5.17
C ALA A 4 15.97 17.42 -5.36
N PRO A 5 16.38 16.56 -4.42
CA PRO A 5 15.99 15.15 -4.49
C PRO A 5 14.47 14.97 -4.43
N GLU A 6 14.00 13.81 -4.90
CA GLU A 6 12.60 13.44 -4.72
C GLU A 6 12.24 13.39 -3.22
N PRO A 7 10.95 13.59 -2.85
CA PRO A 7 10.52 13.47 -1.46
C PRO A 7 10.96 12.13 -0.83
N GLY A 8 11.52 12.18 0.37
CA GLY A 8 12.06 11.01 1.08
C GLY A 8 13.39 10.48 0.55
N ARG A 9 14.00 11.17 -0.42
CA ARG A 9 15.31 10.79 -0.98
C ARG A 9 16.42 11.69 -0.47
N ARG A 10 17.64 11.16 -0.55
CA ARG A 10 18.89 11.88 -0.24
C ARG A 10 19.74 12.03 -1.49
N ALA A 11 20.28 13.22 -1.68
CA ALA A 11 21.33 13.48 -2.65
C ALA A 11 22.65 13.67 -1.92
N PHE A 12 23.72 13.10 -2.48
CA PHE A 12 25.07 13.19 -1.94
C PHE A 12 25.94 14.01 -2.87
N PHE A 13 26.62 15.00 -2.32
CA PHE A 13 27.51 15.87 -3.07
C PHE A 13 28.92 15.74 -2.51
N ASP A 14 29.86 15.37 -3.36
CA ASP A 14 31.28 15.27 -2.99
C ASP A 14 31.97 16.64 -2.88
N VAL A 15 33.17 16.63 -2.36
CA VAL A 15 33.96 17.83 -2.14
C VAL A 15 34.26 18.59 -3.44
N ASN A 16 34.49 17.87 -4.54
CA ASN A 16 34.84 18.50 -5.82
C ASN A 16 33.62 19.23 -6.39
N TRP A 17 32.44 18.62 -6.28
CA TRP A 17 31.20 19.27 -6.68
C TRP A 17 30.91 20.50 -5.84
N LEU A 18 31.05 20.41 -4.49
CA LEU A 18 30.85 21.53 -3.58
C LEU A 18 31.81 22.68 -3.89
N TYR A 19 33.09 22.37 -4.15
CA TYR A 19 34.08 23.36 -4.51
C TYR A 19 33.72 24.09 -5.82
N ARG A 20 33.34 23.36 -6.86
CA ARG A 20 32.92 23.95 -8.13
C ARG A 20 31.70 24.88 -7.96
N VAL A 21 30.72 24.47 -7.16
CA VAL A 21 29.54 25.31 -6.84
C VAL A 21 29.96 26.57 -6.09
N ALA A 22 30.80 26.44 -5.08
CA ALA A 22 31.30 27.59 -4.33
C ALA A 22 32.01 28.58 -5.23
N GLN A 23 32.88 28.12 -6.13
CA GLN A 23 33.56 28.95 -7.10
C GLN A 23 32.57 29.64 -8.08
N SER A 24 31.60 28.93 -8.61
CA SER A 24 30.59 29.49 -9.51
C SER A 24 29.72 30.56 -8.84
N GLN A 25 29.53 30.48 -7.55
CA GLN A 25 28.80 31.47 -6.74
C GLN A 25 29.71 32.52 -6.10
N ARG A 26 31.00 32.56 -6.47
CA ARG A 26 32.03 33.47 -5.93
C ARG A 26 32.15 33.40 -4.40
N LEU A 27 31.93 32.20 -3.81
CA LEU A 27 32.12 31.99 -2.40
C LEU A 27 33.57 31.58 -2.11
N ALA A 28 34.21 32.26 -1.14
CA ALA A 28 35.58 31.96 -0.71
C ALA A 28 35.61 30.72 0.21
N TRP A 29 34.99 29.61 -0.22
CA TRP A 29 34.96 28.36 0.51
C TRP A 29 36.07 27.42 0.03
N ARG A 30 36.76 26.79 0.99
CA ARG A 30 37.74 25.74 0.72
C ARG A 30 37.44 24.52 1.58
N PRO A 31 37.54 23.29 1.04
CA PRO A 31 37.31 22.09 1.80
C PRO A 31 38.41 21.88 2.83
N LEU A 32 38.02 21.44 4.02
CA LEU A 32 38.95 21.03 5.08
C LEU A 32 39.53 19.64 4.86
N SER A 33 38.87 18.81 4.07
CA SER A 33 39.26 17.43 3.78
C SER A 33 38.67 16.97 2.45
N LEU A 34 39.41 16.14 1.70
CA LEU A 34 38.95 15.49 0.48
C LEU A 34 37.80 14.48 0.72
N ARG A 35 37.56 14.07 1.96
CA ARG A 35 36.46 13.21 2.36
C ARG A 35 35.19 13.97 2.72
N GLN A 36 35.20 15.28 2.65
CA GLN A 36 34.05 16.10 2.98
C GLN A 36 32.94 15.90 1.95
N ARG A 37 31.73 15.75 2.43
CA ARG A 37 30.52 15.60 1.60
C ARG A 37 29.34 16.35 2.23
N ALA A 38 28.44 16.81 1.41
CA ALA A 38 27.14 17.31 1.86
C ALA A 38 26.07 16.27 1.53
N VAL A 39 25.11 16.13 2.44
CA VAL A 39 23.91 15.32 2.22
C VAL A 39 22.71 16.24 2.28
N VAL A 40 21.95 16.27 1.20
CA VAL A 40 20.69 17.01 1.12
C VAL A 40 19.56 15.97 1.17
N GLU A 41 18.73 16.07 2.17
CA GLU A 41 17.55 15.24 2.31
C GLU A 41 16.31 16.09 2.11
N ARG A 42 15.37 15.61 1.30
CA ARG A 42 14.06 16.22 1.17
C ARG A 42 13.10 15.49 2.09
N THR A 43 12.56 16.21 3.07
CA THR A 43 11.54 15.67 3.98
C THR A 43 10.30 15.22 3.21
N SER A 44 9.63 14.19 3.70
CA SER A 44 8.43 13.65 3.08
C SER A 44 7.44 13.16 4.12
N ILE A 45 6.17 13.19 3.74
CA ILE A 45 5.10 12.45 4.39
C ILE A 45 4.88 11.18 3.59
N THR A 46 4.57 10.08 4.25
CA THR A 46 4.37 8.77 3.61
C THR A 46 2.90 8.41 3.63
N ILE A 47 2.33 8.13 2.46
CA ILE A 47 1.01 7.53 2.30
C ILE A 47 1.21 6.02 2.25
N GLY A 48 0.62 5.30 3.19
CA GLY A 48 0.81 3.87 3.39
C GLY A 48 -0.03 3.01 2.45
N ALA A 49 0.30 1.71 2.39
CA ALA A 49 -0.40 0.77 1.51
C ALA A 49 -1.89 0.62 1.86
N GLU A 50 -2.27 0.70 3.14
CA GLU A 50 -3.68 0.56 3.56
C GLU A 50 -4.51 1.76 3.07
N GLU A 51 -4.04 2.97 3.28
CA GLU A 51 -4.71 4.18 2.80
C GLU A 51 -4.85 4.18 1.26
N ILE A 52 -3.83 3.71 0.56
CA ILE A 52 -3.89 3.54 -0.90
C ILE A 52 -4.95 2.52 -1.30
N LYS A 53 -5.09 1.41 -0.57
CA LYS A 53 -6.13 0.40 -0.84
C LYS A 53 -7.54 0.95 -0.63
N ASP A 54 -7.74 1.77 0.41
CA ASP A 54 -9.04 2.37 0.70
C ASP A 54 -9.49 3.29 -0.44
N HIS A 55 -8.59 4.13 -0.95
CA HIS A 55 -8.87 4.98 -2.11
C HIS A 55 -9.15 4.18 -3.39
N ILE A 56 -8.38 3.10 -3.62
CA ILE A 56 -8.60 2.21 -4.77
C ILE A 56 -9.94 1.48 -4.64
N LEU A 57 -10.29 1.01 -3.44
CA LEU A 57 -11.58 0.35 -3.19
C LEU A 57 -12.73 1.32 -3.48
N ALA A 58 -12.69 2.54 -2.97
CA ALA A 58 -13.70 3.56 -3.26
C ALA A 58 -13.85 3.79 -4.76
N ALA A 59 -12.75 3.96 -5.49
CA ALA A 59 -12.78 4.17 -6.93
C ALA A 59 -13.29 2.93 -7.71
N LEU A 60 -13.11 1.71 -7.20
CA LEU A 60 -13.67 0.49 -7.80
C LEU A 60 -15.17 0.39 -7.54
N ILE A 61 -15.64 0.78 -6.36
CA ILE A 61 -17.07 0.83 -6.02
C ILE A 61 -17.78 1.82 -6.94
N ASP A 62 -17.21 2.98 -7.19
CA ASP A 62 -17.73 3.98 -8.15
C ASP A 62 -17.84 3.43 -9.59
N LYS A 63 -17.02 2.43 -9.94
CA LYS A 63 -17.09 1.68 -11.21
C LYS A 63 -18.04 0.47 -11.18
N GLY A 64 -18.79 0.29 -10.09
CA GLY A 64 -19.77 -0.79 -9.95
C GLY A 64 -19.20 -2.12 -9.47
N VAL A 65 -18.00 -2.12 -8.87
CA VAL A 65 -17.46 -3.30 -8.19
C VAL A 65 -18.08 -3.39 -6.80
N ASP A 66 -18.43 -4.61 -6.37
CA ASP A 66 -19.02 -4.82 -5.04
C ASP A 66 -18.09 -4.35 -3.91
N ALA A 67 -18.67 -3.82 -2.84
CA ALA A 67 -17.92 -3.31 -1.69
C ALA A 67 -17.26 -4.42 -0.83
N ASP A 68 -17.69 -5.67 -1.00
CA ASP A 68 -17.20 -6.85 -0.25
C ASP A 68 -15.88 -7.42 -0.82
N VAL A 69 -15.19 -6.65 -1.66
CA VAL A 69 -13.89 -7.05 -2.20
C VAL A 69 -12.73 -6.55 -1.32
N ASN A 70 -11.70 -7.36 -1.25
CA ASN A 70 -10.42 -7.00 -0.65
C ASN A 70 -9.41 -6.65 -1.73
N ILE A 71 -8.60 -5.62 -1.48
CA ILE A 71 -7.60 -5.12 -2.41
C ILE A 71 -6.22 -5.69 -2.04
N GLU A 72 -5.57 -6.30 -3.01
CA GLU A 72 -4.17 -6.72 -2.90
C GLU A 72 -3.33 -5.98 -3.95
N LEU A 73 -2.43 -5.13 -3.48
CA LEU A 73 -1.47 -4.45 -4.34
C LEU A 73 -0.43 -5.45 -4.85
N SER A 74 -0.01 -5.33 -6.11
CA SER A 74 1.07 -6.17 -6.68
C SER A 74 2.38 -5.99 -5.92
N ASN A 75 2.67 -4.77 -5.43
CA ASN A 75 3.74 -4.49 -4.49
C ASN A 75 3.14 -4.21 -3.11
N ARG A 76 3.25 -5.17 -2.19
CA ARG A 76 2.72 -5.05 -0.82
C ARG A 76 3.42 -4.01 0.04
N MET A 77 4.67 -3.69 -0.30
CA MET A 77 5.48 -2.69 0.39
C MET A 77 5.38 -1.30 -0.26
N PHE A 78 4.42 -1.13 -1.17
CA PHE A 78 4.26 0.12 -1.89
C PHE A 78 3.93 1.27 -0.94
N ARG A 79 4.60 2.38 -1.14
CA ARG A 79 4.40 3.64 -0.41
C ARG A 79 4.55 4.79 -1.37
N LEU A 80 3.74 5.82 -1.18
CA LEU A 80 3.90 7.10 -1.86
C LEU A 80 4.57 8.09 -0.90
N TYR A 81 5.52 8.83 -1.42
CA TYR A 81 6.21 9.88 -0.68
C TYR A 81 5.81 11.23 -1.28
N VAL A 82 5.17 12.06 -0.50
CA VAL A 82 4.81 13.43 -0.86
C VAL A 82 5.70 14.42 -0.13
N PRO A 83 5.92 15.64 -0.66
CA PRO A 83 6.72 16.65 0.02
C PRO A 83 6.24 16.90 1.45
N GLY A 84 7.16 17.09 2.39
CA GLY A 84 6.83 17.27 3.80
C GLY A 84 6.10 18.57 4.13
N ASP A 85 6.12 19.51 3.20
CA ASP A 85 5.41 20.81 3.25
C ASP A 85 4.02 20.77 2.55
N SER A 86 3.62 19.60 2.05
CA SER A 86 2.34 19.38 1.38
C SER A 86 1.40 18.58 2.28
N SER A 87 0.10 18.64 1.99
CA SER A 87 -0.89 17.74 2.60
C SER A 87 -0.73 16.31 2.04
N ALA A 88 -0.93 15.30 2.88
CA ALA A 88 -0.90 13.90 2.47
C ALA A 88 -2.22 13.52 1.76
N THR A 89 -2.59 14.27 0.72
CA THR A 89 -3.80 14.00 -0.05
C THR A 89 -3.49 13.11 -1.25
N MET A 90 -4.39 12.18 -1.54
CA MET A 90 -4.29 11.29 -2.69
C MET A 90 -5.64 11.16 -3.38
N ALA A 91 -5.62 11.07 -4.71
CA ALA A 91 -6.80 10.76 -5.52
C ALA A 91 -6.48 9.70 -6.57
N VAL A 92 -7.49 8.94 -6.97
CA VAL A 92 -7.44 8.03 -8.12
C VAL A 92 -7.98 8.80 -9.33
N GLU A 93 -7.08 9.15 -10.27
CA GLU A 93 -7.48 9.88 -11.49
C GLU A 93 -8.18 8.96 -12.49
N ASP A 94 -7.71 7.74 -12.61
CA ASP A 94 -8.27 6.75 -13.53
C ASP A 94 -8.06 5.35 -12.97
N ILE A 95 -9.06 4.49 -13.16
CA ILE A 95 -8.99 3.09 -12.78
C ILE A 95 -9.68 2.21 -13.80
N SER A 96 -9.01 1.14 -14.20
CA SER A 96 -9.56 0.07 -15.01
C SER A 96 -9.57 -1.24 -14.22
N TYR A 97 -10.65 -2.00 -14.36
CA TYR A 97 -10.83 -3.29 -13.69
C TYR A 97 -11.26 -4.35 -14.69
N ASN A 98 -10.62 -5.51 -14.63
CA ASN A 98 -11.00 -6.67 -15.42
C ASN A 98 -11.60 -7.76 -14.50
N PRO A 99 -12.93 -8.00 -14.56
CA PRO A 99 -13.60 -8.95 -13.68
C PRO A 99 -13.12 -10.41 -13.88
N ALA A 100 -12.77 -10.80 -15.12
CA ALA A 100 -12.35 -12.16 -15.43
C ALA A 100 -11.00 -12.51 -14.77
N THR A 101 -10.04 -11.57 -14.79
CA THR A 101 -8.72 -11.73 -14.18
C THR A 101 -8.65 -11.17 -12.76
N ARG A 102 -9.66 -10.39 -12.34
CA ARG A 102 -9.73 -9.66 -11.08
C ARG A 102 -8.59 -8.66 -10.89
N ARG A 103 -7.96 -8.24 -11.97
CA ARG A 103 -6.87 -7.27 -11.95
C ARG A 103 -7.40 -5.87 -12.14
N PHE A 104 -6.80 -4.94 -11.42
CA PHE A 104 -7.00 -3.52 -11.66
C PHE A 104 -5.68 -2.83 -12.00
N VAL A 105 -5.81 -1.71 -12.68
CA VAL A 105 -4.75 -0.74 -12.91
C VAL A 105 -5.33 0.62 -12.56
N ALA A 106 -4.67 1.32 -11.64
CA ALA A 106 -5.05 2.64 -11.20
C ALA A 106 -3.91 3.63 -11.45
N ASN A 107 -4.23 4.82 -11.90
CA ASN A 107 -3.34 5.97 -11.90
C ASN A 107 -3.73 6.85 -10.72
N VAL A 108 -2.80 7.04 -9.80
CA VAL A 108 -3.02 7.86 -8.61
C VAL A 108 -2.16 9.10 -8.67
N VAL A 109 -2.66 10.18 -8.09
CA VAL A 109 -1.97 11.46 -7.94
C VAL A 109 -1.86 11.81 -6.47
N ALA A 110 -0.68 12.25 -6.04
CA ALA A 110 -0.41 12.73 -4.68
C ALA A 110 0.75 13.74 -4.68
N PRO A 111 0.69 14.84 -3.91
CA PRO A 111 -0.51 15.37 -3.28
C PRO A 111 -1.49 15.93 -4.34
N VAL A 112 -2.79 15.91 -4.06
CA VAL A 112 -3.81 16.41 -5.00
C VAL A 112 -3.67 17.91 -5.20
N ASP A 113 -3.51 18.64 -4.10
CA ASP A 113 -3.49 20.12 -4.07
C ASP A 113 -2.07 20.70 -4.01
N GLY A 114 -1.08 19.95 -4.47
CA GLY A 114 0.33 20.39 -4.42
C GLY A 114 0.82 21.04 -5.71
N PRO A 115 1.87 21.88 -5.64
CA PRO A 115 2.44 22.52 -6.83
C PRO A 115 3.14 21.53 -7.77
N ALA A 116 3.46 20.32 -7.31
CA ALA A 116 4.14 19.29 -8.08
C ALA A 116 3.55 17.89 -7.75
N PRO A 117 2.35 17.59 -8.24
CA PRO A 117 1.72 16.29 -7.99
C PRO A 117 2.49 15.17 -8.69
N VAL A 118 2.72 14.09 -7.96
CA VAL A 118 3.35 12.88 -8.49
C VAL A 118 2.27 11.91 -8.95
N ARG A 119 2.31 11.53 -10.22
CA ARG A 119 1.42 10.51 -10.79
C ARG A 119 2.12 9.17 -10.77
N THR A 120 1.44 8.19 -10.23
CA THR A 120 1.99 6.84 -10.11
C THR A 120 0.97 5.81 -10.53
N ARG A 121 1.43 4.85 -11.35
CA ARG A 121 0.62 3.72 -11.74
C ARG A 121 0.70 2.60 -10.71
N ILE A 122 -0.45 2.19 -10.19
CA ILE A 122 -0.59 1.12 -9.22
C ILE A 122 -1.36 -0.03 -9.86
N THR A 123 -0.90 -1.25 -9.63
CA THR A 123 -1.57 -2.46 -10.12
C THR A 123 -1.85 -3.39 -8.96
N GLY A 124 -2.90 -4.18 -9.10
CA GLY A 124 -3.25 -5.14 -8.07
C GLY A 124 -4.40 -6.05 -8.48
N ARG A 125 -5.00 -6.67 -7.49
CA ARG A 125 -6.18 -7.53 -7.64
C ARG A 125 -7.23 -7.17 -6.60
N ALA A 126 -8.49 -7.22 -7.04
CA ALA A 126 -9.66 -7.16 -6.17
C ALA A 126 -10.32 -8.54 -6.14
N PHE A 127 -10.57 -9.10 -4.98
CA PHE A 127 -11.18 -10.42 -4.83
C PHE A 127 -12.11 -10.44 -3.63
N ARG A 128 -13.20 -11.19 -3.77
CA ARG A 128 -14.14 -11.39 -2.66
C ARG A 128 -13.50 -12.25 -1.58
N MET A 129 -13.68 -11.81 -0.35
CA MET A 129 -13.44 -12.61 0.84
C MET A 129 -14.77 -13.27 1.25
N LEU A 130 -14.68 -14.48 1.70
CA LEU A 130 -15.77 -15.19 2.36
C LEU A 130 -15.32 -15.47 3.79
N GLU A 131 -16.12 -15.07 4.75
CA GLU A 131 -15.90 -15.47 6.13
C GLU A 131 -16.45 -16.88 6.31
N ILE A 132 -15.62 -17.75 6.87
CA ILE A 132 -16.00 -19.12 7.17
C ILE A 132 -15.69 -19.45 8.63
N PRO A 133 -16.58 -20.20 9.31
CA PRO A 133 -16.31 -20.69 10.65
C PRO A 133 -15.27 -21.82 10.59
N VAL A 134 -14.28 -21.76 11.45
CA VAL A 134 -13.27 -22.81 11.63
C VAL A 134 -13.04 -23.07 13.10
N LEU A 135 -12.60 -24.27 13.44
CA LEU A 135 -12.24 -24.59 14.82
C LEU A 135 -11.02 -23.77 15.26
N ASN A 136 -11.09 -23.20 16.45
CA ASN A 136 -10.00 -22.42 17.06
C ASN A 136 -8.99 -23.30 17.81
N ARG A 137 -9.33 -24.58 18.07
CA ARG A 137 -8.51 -25.60 18.74
C ARG A 137 -8.68 -26.96 18.11
N ARG A 138 -7.84 -27.90 18.46
CA ARG A 138 -8.03 -29.32 18.12
C ARG A 138 -9.07 -29.93 19.07
N LEU A 139 -9.98 -30.68 18.51
CA LEU A 139 -10.95 -31.44 19.25
C LEU A 139 -10.54 -32.93 19.26
N ALA A 140 -10.86 -33.62 20.33
CA ALA A 140 -10.70 -35.08 20.40
C ALA A 140 -11.81 -35.77 19.61
N ARG A 141 -11.55 -36.99 19.16
CA ARG A 141 -12.54 -37.77 18.43
C ARG A 141 -13.80 -38.00 19.30
N GLY A 142 -14.95 -37.61 18.77
CA GLY A 142 -16.24 -37.71 19.46
C GLY A 142 -16.54 -36.53 20.39
N GLU A 143 -15.66 -35.55 20.49
CA GLU A 143 -15.92 -34.32 21.24
C GLU A 143 -16.93 -33.44 20.48
N ILE A 144 -17.91 -32.89 21.20
CA ILE A 144 -18.97 -32.06 20.62
C ILE A 144 -18.46 -30.64 20.43
N ILE A 145 -18.71 -30.08 19.24
CA ILE A 145 -18.35 -28.71 18.89
C ILE A 145 -19.32 -27.75 19.59
N HIS A 146 -18.76 -26.80 20.32
CA HIS A 146 -19.49 -25.71 20.96
C HIS A 146 -19.16 -24.38 20.28
N GLY A 147 -20.02 -23.37 20.42
CA GLY A 147 -19.79 -22.03 19.82
C GLY A 147 -18.46 -21.38 20.22
N GLY A 148 -17.98 -21.66 21.46
CA GLY A 148 -16.66 -21.17 21.92
C GLY A 148 -15.46 -21.83 21.24
N ASP A 149 -15.66 -22.93 20.50
CA ASP A 149 -14.62 -23.63 19.74
C ASP A 149 -14.47 -23.11 18.32
N ILE A 150 -15.34 -22.16 17.91
CA ILE A 150 -15.41 -21.63 16.55
C ILE A 150 -14.78 -20.24 16.51
N LYS A 151 -14.04 -19.96 15.45
CA LYS A 151 -13.58 -18.62 15.06
C LYS A 151 -13.86 -18.41 13.58
N TRP A 152 -14.15 -17.18 13.22
CA TRP A 152 -14.33 -16.79 11.83
C TRP A 152 -13.01 -16.40 11.19
N ILE A 153 -12.77 -16.88 9.97
CA ILE A 153 -11.60 -16.48 9.18
C ILE A 153 -12.04 -16.07 7.77
N GLY A 154 -11.43 -14.98 7.29
CA GLY A 154 -11.59 -14.55 5.92
C GLY A 154 -10.75 -15.40 4.96
N VAL A 155 -11.39 -16.03 3.99
CA VAL A 155 -10.73 -16.77 2.91
C VAL A 155 -11.14 -16.24 1.55
N ARG A 156 -10.26 -16.35 0.56
CA ARG A 156 -10.63 -15.98 -0.80
C ARG A 156 -11.70 -16.92 -1.34
N SER A 157 -12.82 -16.37 -1.83
CA SER A 157 -13.97 -17.16 -2.29
C SER A 157 -13.62 -18.27 -3.31
N LYS A 158 -12.58 -18.06 -4.13
CA LYS A 158 -12.06 -19.08 -5.08
C LYS A 158 -11.35 -20.26 -4.42
N ARG A 159 -10.91 -20.14 -3.19
CA ARG A 159 -10.25 -21.24 -2.44
C ARG A 159 -11.25 -22.09 -1.66
N VAL A 160 -12.48 -21.66 -1.64
CA VAL A 160 -13.58 -22.32 -0.96
C VAL A 160 -14.13 -23.38 -1.89
N GLY A 161 -13.99 -24.65 -1.52
CA GLY A 161 -14.59 -25.79 -2.24
C GLY A 161 -16.11 -25.78 -2.10
N ARG A 162 -16.79 -26.64 -2.87
CA ARG A 162 -18.26 -26.73 -2.86
C ARG A 162 -18.86 -27.23 -1.53
N ASN A 163 -18.06 -27.85 -0.67
CA ASN A 163 -18.50 -28.49 0.60
C ASN A 163 -17.90 -27.75 1.81
N ILE A 164 -17.98 -26.43 1.83
CA ILE A 164 -17.56 -25.66 2.99
C ILE A 164 -18.78 -25.17 3.74
N VAL A 165 -18.76 -25.38 5.05
CA VAL A 165 -19.73 -24.83 5.98
C VAL A 165 -19.53 -23.31 6.04
N THR A 166 -20.59 -22.58 5.84
CA THR A 166 -20.59 -21.11 5.90
C THR A 166 -21.44 -20.59 7.06
N ASP A 167 -22.15 -21.46 7.74
CA ASP A 167 -22.97 -21.16 8.91
C ASP A 167 -22.43 -21.94 10.11
N GLU A 168 -22.15 -21.27 11.22
CA GLU A 168 -21.69 -21.92 12.44
C GLU A 168 -22.73 -22.87 13.05
N ALA A 169 -24.04 -22.61 12.81
CA ALA A 169 -25.11 -23.49 13.28
C ALA A 169 -25.01 -24.90 12.72
N GLU A 170 -24.41 -25.07 11.54
CA GLU A 170 -24.16 -26.40 10.96
C GLU A 170 -23.04 -27.17 11.68
N LEU A 171 -22.16 -26.47 12.42
CA LEU A 171 -21.04 -27.07 13.13
C LEU A 171 -21.37 -27.36 14.59
N ILE A 172 -22.14 -26.47 15.23
CA ILE A 172 -22.49 -26.60 16.65
C ILE A 172 -23.30 -27.87 16.89
N GLY A 173 -22.85 -28.69 17.85
CA GLY A 173 -23.48 -29.95 18.18
C GLY A 173 -23.01 -31.16 17.37
N MET A 174 -22.20 -30.95 16.34
CA MET A 174 -21.55 -32.04 15.62
C MET A 174 -20.42 -32.67 16.45
N ALA A 175 -20.16 -33.94 16.26
CA ALA A 175 -19.01 -34.64 16.85
C ALA A 175 -17.80 -34.54 15.89
N ALA A 176 -16.64 -34.24 16.42
CA ALA A 176 -15.39 -34.18 15.69
C ALA A 176 -14.83 -35.54 15.28
#